data_489089f7d92e4ce0f537224b62709b59
#
_entry.id   489089f7d92e4ce0f537224b62709b59
#
_cell.length_a   1.000
_cell.length_b   1.000
_cell.length_c   1.000
_cell.angle_alpha   90.00
_cell.angle_beta   90.00
_cell.angle_gamma   90.00
#
_symmetry.space_group_name_H-M   'P 1'
#
loop_
_entity.id
_entity.type
_entity.pdbx_description
1 polymer ?
#
loop_
_entity_poly.entity_id
_entity_poly.type
_entity_poly.pdbx_seq_one_letter_code
_entity_poly.pdbx_strand_id
1 'polypeptide(L)'
;MQTQSTCYKGTQKMAIKGVLWHSTGANNPNIKRYVQPSEIRPKEDSYTRDKWLQVLGKNKYNNDWNHIEHKAGVNAWVGKLADGSIASVQTMPWDFSPWGCGSGKNGSCNDGWIQIEICEDSLKDKNYFSKIYKEACELTAYICKTFNIEPKGFVVHNGVRVPTIICHQDSYQLGFGSNHKDTYHWFSSYGKDMTDVRNDVAKIIKETDIKKLYRVRKSVNNAKSQIGAFTSLANAKTACKKAGNDYKVFDWNCTVVYSNKK
;
A
#
# COMPACT_ATOMS: atom_id res chain seq x y z
N MET A 1 -5.27 -8.58 12.29
CA MET A 1 -3.83 -8.46 12.73
C MET A 1 -3.19 -9.84 12.89
N GLN A 2 -1.90 -9.98 12.56
CA GLN A 2 -1.12 -11.21 12.74
C GLN A 2 -0.47 -11.26 14.14
N THR A 3 -1.30 -11.38 15.15
CA THR A 3 -0.91 -11.26 16.56
C THR A 3 -0.01 -12.37 17.08
N GLN A 4 0.09 -13.52 16.36
CA GLN A 4 0.99 -14.61 16.73
C GLN A 4 2.41 -14.44 16.19
N SER A 5 2.60 -13.55 15.21
CA SER A 5 3.94 -13.23 14.70
C SER A 5 4.83 -12.67 15.82
N THR A 6 6.09 -13.13 15.86
CA THR A 6 7.10 -12.63 16.82
C THR A 6 7.30 -11.11 16.68
N CYS A 7 7.24 -10.59 15.45
CA CYS A 7 7.32 -9.14 15.17
C CYS A 7 6.19 -8.35 15.82
N TYR A 8 4.96 -8.86 15.71
CA TYR A 8 3.80 -8.21 16.34
C TYR A 8 3.91 -8.24 17.88
N LYS A 9 4.26 -9.41 18.44
CA LYS A 9 4.41 -9.57 19.91
C LYS A 9 5.53 -8.70 20.46
N GLY A 10 6.63 -8.54 19.72
CA GLY A 10 7.77 -7.72 20.13
C GLY A 10 7.48 -6.21 20.16
N THR A 11 6.46 -5.74 19.43
CA THR A 11 6.04 -4.32 19.35
C THR A 11 7.17 -3.33 19.03
N GLN A 12 8.28 -3.82 18.43
CA GLN A 12 9.40 -2.97 18.07
C GLN A 12 8.96 -1.96 17.01
N LYS A 13 9.19 -0.68 17.30
CA LYS A 13 8.87 0.43 16.38
C LYS A 13 10.05 0.75 15.46
N MET A 14 9.75 1.23 14.25
CA MET A 14 10.73 1.71 13.30
C MET A 14 10.39 3.12 12.80
N ALA A 15 11.42 3.87 12.43
CA ALA A 15 11.26 5.10 11.65
C ALA A 15 11.07 4.70 10.18
N ILE A 16 9.89 4.96 9.62
CA ILE A 16 9.54 4.54 8.26
C ILE A 16 10.37 5.32 7.23
N LYS A 17 11.07 4.59 6.37
CA LYS A 17 11.98 5.10 5.33
C LYS A 17 11.49 4.75 3.92
N GLY A 18 10.73 3.66 3.77
CA GLY A 18 10.32 3.17 2.47
C GLY A 18 9.36 1.98 2.52
N VAL A 19 9.19 1.34 1.37
CA VAL A 19 8.36 0.13 1.19
C VAL A 19 9.19 -0.96 0.53
N LEU A 20 9.11 -2.18 1.05
CA LEU A 20 9.79 -3.36 0.52
C LEU A 20 8.75 -4.41 0.10
N TRP A 21 8.85 -4.85 -1.14
CA TRP A 21 7.97 -5.84 -1.74
C TRP A 21 8.55 -7.24 -1.63
N HIS A 22 7.70 -8.17 -1.22
CA HIS A 22 7.92 -9.61 -1.30
C HIS A 22 6.88 -10.25 -2.22
N SER A 23 7.13 -11.50 -2.59
CA SER A 23 6.11 -12.38 -3.16
C SER A 23 6.27 -13.78 -2.59
N THR A 24 5.16 -14.50 -2.43
CA THR A 24 5.07 -15.65 -1.52
C THR A 24 5.87 -16.89 -1.94
N GLY A 25 6.38 -16.95 -3.17
CA GLY A 25 7.09 -18.13 -3.70
C GLY A 25 6.22 -19.39 -3.73
N ALA A 26 4.89 -19.26 -3.68
CA ALA A 26 3.96 -20.36 -3.54
C ALA A 26 2.73 -20.17 -4.44
N ASN A 27 2.37 -21.19 -5.20
CA ASN A 27 1.19 -21.17 -6.07
C ASN A 27 -0.12 -21.17 -5.25
N ASN A 28 -0.36 -20.07 -4.56
CA ASN A 28 -1.61 -19.85 -3.82
C ASN A 28 -1.98 -18.36 -3.77
N PRO A 29 -2.86 -17.89 -4.66
CA PRO A 29 -3.24 -16.48 -4.75
C PRO A 29 -4.17 -16.02 -3.61
N ASN A 30 -4.65 -16.92 -2.75
CA ASN A 30 -5.66 -16.59 -1.76
C ASN A 30 -5.03 -16.12 -0.45
N ILE A 31 -5.38 -14.92 0.00
CA ILE A 31 -4.91 -14.35 1.28
C ILE A 31 -5.24 -15.27 2.46
N LYS A 32 -6.39 -15.95 2.44
CA LYS A 32 -6.79 -16.87 3.52
C LYS A 32 -5.77 -17.95 3.86
N ARG A 33 -4.88 -18.30 2.90
CA ARG A 33 -3.79 -19.27 3.13
C ARG A 33 -2.79 -18.75 4.16
N TYR A 34 -2.59 -17.44 4.18
CA TYR A 34 -1.53 -16.79 4.96
C TYR A 34 -2.08 -15.95 6.12
N VAL A 35 -3.27 -15.40 5.96
CA VAL A 35 -3.89 -14.46 6.90
C VAL A 35 -5.26 -14.97 7.32
N GLN A 36 -5.42 -15.18 8.63
CA GLN A 36 -6.70 -15.45 9.27
C GLN A 36 -6.86 -14.54 10.48
N PRO A 37 -8.09 -14.20 10.89
CA PRO A 37 -8.30 -13.39 12.08
C PRO A 37 -7.82 -14.13 13.34
N SER A 38 -7.23 -13.39 14.26
CA SER A 38 -6.87 -13.88 15.58
C SER A 38 -8.10 -14.34 16.37
N GLU A 39 -7.94 -15.32 17.27
CA GLU A 39 -8.96 -15.70 18.23
C GLU A 39 -9.30 -14.54 19.19
N ILE A 40 -8.27 -13.80 19.62
CA ILE A 40 -8.44 -12.56 20.39
C ILE A 40 -8.28 -11.39 19.43
N ARG A 41 -9.35 -10.63 19.25
CA ARG A 41 -9.37 -9.47 18.37
C ARG A 41 -8.61 -8.30 18.98
N PRO A 42 -7.55 -7.79 18.36
CA PRO A 42 -6.94 -6.52 18.75
C PRO A 42 -7.90 -5.34 18.56
N LYS A 43 -7.69 -4.25 19.30
CA LYS A 43 -8.49 -3.03 19.18
C LYS A 43 -8.35 -2.38 17.79
N GLU A 44 -7.21 -2.57 17.16
CA GLU A 44 -6.86 -2.05 15.84
C GLU A 44 -7.57 -2.76 14.70
N ASP A 45 -8.19 -3.93 14.94
CA ASP A 45 -8.92 -4.63 13.89
C ASP A 45 -10.18 -3.86 13.46
N SER A 46 -10.29 -3.56 12.17
CA SER A 46 -11.41 -2.81 11.59
C SER A 46 -12.72 -3.60 11.55
N TYR A 47 -12.64 -4.96 11.57
CA TYR A 47 -13.80 -5.87 11.52
C TYR A 47 -13.82 -6.80 12.71
N THR A 48 -15.01 -7.36 13.01
CA THR A 48 -15.14 -8.52 13.89
C THR A 48 -14.47 -9.75 13.27
N ARG A 49 -14.17 -10.76 14.09
CA ARG A 49 -13.59 -12.03 13.61
C ARG A 49 -14.45 -12.66 12.51
N ASP A 50 -15.77 -12.73 12.71
CA ASP A 50 -16.70 -13.34 11.73
C ASP A 50 -16.73 -12.54 10.43
N LYS A 51 -16.68 -11.20 10.50
CA LYS A 51 -16.59 -10.36 9.31
C LYS A 51 -15.28 -10.60 8.55
N TRP A 52 -14.17 -10.76 9.25
CA TRP A 52 -12.90 -11.13 8.62
C TRP A 52 -12.95 -12.51 7.96
N LEU A 53 -13.57 -13.52 8.61
CA LEU A 53 -13.75 -14.86 8.03
C LEU A 53 -14.65 -14.83 6.78
N GLN A 54 -15.65 -13.95 6.77
CA GLN A 54 -16.49 -13.73 5.58
C GLN A 54 -15.69 -13.12 4.42
N VAL A 55 -14.87 -12.10 4.70
CA VAL A 55 -14.10 -11.36 3.68
C VAL A 55 -12.93 -12.19 3.15
N LEU A 56 -12.16 -12.80 4.03
CA LEU A 56 -10.95 -13.55 3.64
C LEU A 56 -11.27 -14.97 3.15
N GLY A 57 -12.34 -15.57 3.66
CA GLY A 57 -12.60 -16.99 3.58
C GLY A 57 -11.87 -17.76 4.69
N LYS A 58 -12.40 -18.91 5.10
CA LYS A 58 -11.83 -19.75 6.14
C LYS A 58 -10.69 -20.62 5.61
N ASN A 59 -9.55 -20.63 6.32
CA ASN A 59 -8.49 -21.61 6.14
C ASN A 59 -8.76 -22.83 7.06
N LYS A 60 -9.29 -23.91 6.48
CA LYS A 60 -9.67 -25.10 7.24
C LYS A 60 -8.48 -25.88 7.86
N TYR A 61 -7.27 -25.59 7.43
CA TYR A 61 -6.06 -26.27 7.89
C TYR A 61 -5.37 -25.56 9.07
N ASN A 62 -5.81 -24.36 9.44
CA ASN A 62 -5.21 -23.54 10.51
C ASN A 62 -3.68 -23.45 10.40
N ASN A 63 -3.17 -23.34 9.18
CA ASN A 63 -1.73 -23.27 8.91
C ASN A 63 -1.31 -21.89 8.36
N ASP A 64 -2.10 -20.86 8.64
CA ASP A 64 -1.78 -19.47 8.42
C ASP A 64 -0.93 -18.87 9.54
N TRP A 65 -0.46 -17.66 9.36
CA TRP A 65 0.49 -17.01 10.27
C TRP A 65 -0.11 -16.56 11.61
N ASN A 66 -1.40 -16.72 11.84
CA ASN A 66 -2.02 -16.53 13.16
C ASN A 66 -2.29 -17.84 13.91
N HIS A 67 -2.20 -18.99 13.25
CA HIS A 67 -2.44 -20.28 13.88
C HIS A 67 -1.15 -21.08 14.08
N ILE A 68 -0.08 -20.74 13.38
CA ILE A 68 1.25 -21.32 13.60
C ILE A 68 2.22 -20.19 13.97
N GLU A 69 3.19 -20.51 14.84
CA GLU A 69 4.21 -19.53 15.19
C GLU A 69 5.17 -19.32 14.02
N HIS A 70 5.30 -18.05 13.59
CA HIS A 70 6.26 -17.64 12.61
C HIS A 70 7.28 -16.67 13.21
N LYS A 71 8.57 -16.95 12.98
CA LYS A 71 9.66 -16.02 13.28
C LYS A 71 9.85 -14.99 12.16
N ALA A 72 8.78 -14.66 11.47
CA ALA A 72 8.72 -13.68 10.40
C ALA A 72 7.43 -12.89 10.49
N GLY A 73 7.36 -11.77 9.81
CA GLY A 73 6.16 -10.94 9.74
C GLY A 73 6.30 -9.85 8.71
N VAL A 74 5.16 -9.46 8.12
CA VAL A 74 5.04 -8.32 7.20
C VAL A 74 3.87 -7.44 7.60
N ASN A 75 3.90 -6.17 7.20
CA ASN A 75 2.88 -5.20 7.58
C ASN A 75 1.56 -5.40 6.81
N ALA A 76 1.60 -5.92 5.59
CA ALA A 76 0.41 -6.15 4.78
C ALA A 76 0.58 -7.29 3.78
N TRP A 77 -0.55 -7.78 3.29
CA TRP A 77 -0.67 -8.80 2.24
C TRP A 77 -1.54 -8.29 1.09
N VAL A 78 -1.22 -8.71 -0.12
CA VAL A 78 -2.00 -8.44 -1.33
C VAL A 78 -2.36 -9.78 -1.99
N GLY A 79 -3.64 -10.03 -2.26
CA GLY A 79 -4.08 -11.30 -2.85
C GLY A 79 -5.58 -11.40 -3.04
N LYS A 80 -6.06 -12.61 -3.35
CA LYS A 80 -7.49 -12.89 -3.54
C LYS A 80 -8.22 -13.01 -2.21
N LEU A 81 -9.36 -12.34 -2.11
CA LEU A 81 -10.37 -12.53 -1.07
C LEU A 81 -11.29 -13.74 -1.36
N ALA A 82 -12.25 -13.98 -0.47
CA ALA A 82 -13.20 -15.10 -0.61
C ALA A 82 -14.08 -15.03 -1.87
N ASP A 83 -14.43 -13.84 -2.31
CA ASP A 83 -15.23 -13.58 -3.51
C ASP A 83 -14.40 -13.56 -4.81
N GLY A 84 -13.08 -13.79 -4.72
CA GLY A 84 -12.16 -13.77 -5.84
C GLY A 84 -11.66 -12.38 -6.24
N SER A 85 -12.13 -11.31 -5.61
CA SER A 85 -11.58 -9.97 -5.79
C SER A 85 -10.14 -9.90 -5.26
N ILE A 86 -9.34 -8.96 -5.80
CA ILE A 86 -8.00 -8.68 -5.32
C ILE A 86 -8.08 -7.51 -4.35
N ALA A 87 -7.43 -7.64 -3.21
CA ALA A 87 -7.37 -6.58 -2.21
C ALA A 87 -6.10 -6.66 -1.35
N SER A 88 -5.84 -5.57 -0.66
CA SER A 88 -4.78 -5.45 0.34
C SER A 88 -5.34 -5.61 1.75
N VAL A 89 -4.62 -6.32 2.61
CA VAL A 89 -5.00 -6.54 4.02
C VAL A 89 -3.81 -6.18 4.91
N GLN A 90 -3.98 -5.15 5.75
CA GLN A 90 -2.99 -4.79 6.75
C GLN A 90 -3.01 -5.78 7.91
N THR A 91 -1.85 -6.30 8.31
CA THR A 91 -1.69 -7.35 9.32
C THR A 91 -0.88 -6.91 10.54
N MET A 92 -0.10 -5.83 10.42
CA MET A 92 0.58 -5.17 11.54
C MET A 92 0.44 -3.64 11.42
N PRO A 93 0.54 -2.88 12.52
CA PRO A 93 0.72 -1.44 12.44
C PRO A 93 1.88 -1.07 11.50
N TRP A 94 1.74 0.02 10.76
CA TRP A 94 2.74 0.41 9.76
C TRP A 94 4.12 0.71 10.34
N ASP A 95 4.15 1.19 11.57
CA ASP A 95 5.38 1.54 12.29
C ASP A 95 5.98 0.38 13.10
N PHE A 96 5.39 -0.81 13.06
CA PHE A 96 6.01 -2.00 13.65
C PHE A 96 7.07 -2.54 12.69
N SER A 97 8.25 -2.84 13.24
CA SER A 97 9.36 -3.45 12.49
C SER A 97 8.99 -4.86 12.03
N PRO A 98 8.91 -5.10 10.72
CA PRO A 98 8.65 -6.44 10.17
C PRO A 98 9.94 -7.28 10.18
N TRP A 99 9.81 -8.61 10.04
CA TRP A 99 10.94 -9.53 9.93
C TRP A 99 10.81 -10.38 8.66
N GLY A 100 10.69 -9.71 7.50
CA GLY A 100 10.48 -10.38 6.21
C GLY A 100 11.74 -10.51 5.36
N CYS A 101 12.70 -9.58 5.46
CA CYS A 101 13.81 -9.56 4.51
C CYS A 101 15.14 -10.14 5.05
N GLY A 102 15.19 -10.57 6.33
CA GLY A 102 16.43 -11.01 6.94
C GLY A 102 17.43 -9.86 7.13
N SER A 103 18.75 -10.16 7.02
CA SER A 103 19.81 -9.18 7.16
C SER A 103 21.00 -9.50 6.24
N GLY A 104 21.90 -8.56 6.06
CA GLY A 104 23.12 -8.69 5.29
C GLY A 104 24.28 -7.91 5.93
N LYS A 105 25.38 -7.77 5.20
CA LYS A 105 26.60 -7.11 5.70
C LYS A 105 26.43 -5.64 6.12
N ASN A 106 25.40 -4.96 5.61
CA ASN A 106 25.12 -3.55 5.90
C ASN A 106 23.99 -3.36 6.94
N GLY A 107 23.42 -4.44 7.48
CA GLY A 107 22.29 -4.43 8.41
C GLY A 107 21.03 -5.05 7.84
N SER A 108 19.85 -4.45 8.09
CA SER A 108 18.57 -5.00 7.65
C SER A 108 17.61 -3.91 7.20
N CYS A 109 16.88 -4.16 6.12
CA CYS A 109 15.72 -3.34 5.73
C CYS A 109 14.48 -3.60 6.62
N ASN A 110 14.51 -4.57 7.54
CA ASN A 110 13.50 -4.69 8.60
C ASN A 110 13.44 -3.41 9.46
N ASP A 111 14.55 -2.65 9.50
CA ASP A 111 14.64 -1.39 10.22
C ASP A 111 14.39 -0.21 9.28
N GLY A 112 13.13 0.00 8.91
CA GLY A 112 12.71 1.21 8.22
C GLY A 112 11.83 0.99 6.98
N TRP A 113 11.72 -0.21 6.42
CA TRP A 113 10.83 -0.46 5.28
C TRP A 113 9.57 -1.18 5.72
N ILE A 114 8.41 -0.58 5.44
CA ILE A 114 7.12 -1.27 5.49
C ILE A 114 7.18 -2.42 4.49
N GLN A 115 6.88 -3.64 4.94
CA GLN A 115 6.96 -4.81 4.09
C GLN A 115 5.58 -5.33 3.72
N ILE A 116 5.42 -5.66 2.43
CA ILE A 116 4.19 -6.22 1.89
C ILE A 116 4.49 -7.54 1.17
N GLU A 117 3.63 -8.53 1.37
CA GLU A 117 3.67 -9.82 0.69
C GLU A 117 2.62 -9.88 -0.42
N ILE A 118 3.02 -10.25 -1.62
CA ILE A 118 2.15 -10.39 -2.77
C ILE A 118 1.93 -11.88 -3.04
N CYS A 119 0.68 -12.34 -2.92
CA CYS A 119 0.33 -13.74 -3.11
C CYS A 119 0.52 -14.15 -4.58
N GLU A 120 1.34 -15.16 -4.82
CA GLU A 120 1.58 -15.68 -6.17
C GLU A 120 0.51 -16.70 -6.59
N ASP A 121 0.29 -16.77 -7.89
CA ASP A 121 -0.40 -17.88 -8.55
C ASP A 121 0.64 -18.86 -9.13
N SER A 122 0.26 -19.59 -10.20
CA SER A 122 1.18 -20.43 -10.97
C SER A 122 2.21 -19.65 -11.80
N LEU A 123 2.29 -18.32 -11.64
CA LEU A 123 3.15 -17.37 -12.38
C LEU A 123 2.81 -17.25 -13.88
N LYS A 124 1.67 -17.78 -14.34
CA LYS A 124 1.30 -17.85 -15.76
C LYS A 124 0.04 -17.05 -16.11
N ASP A 125 -0.77 -16.66 -15.13
CA ASP A 125 -2.01 -15.90 -15.38
C ASP A 125 -1.72 -14.41 -15.48
N LYS A 126 -1.60 -13.90 -16.71
CA LYS A 126 -1.37 -12.49 -16.99
C LYS A 126 -2.49 -11.59 -16.44
N ASN A 127 -3.74 -12.06 -16.43
CA ASN A 127 -4.86 -11.27 -15.90
C ASN A 127 -4.76 -11.13 -14.37
N TYR A 128 -4.41 -12.23 -13.67
CA TYR A 128 -4.12 -12.18 -12.24
C TYR A 128 -2.95 -11.24 -11.94
N PHE A 129 -1.82 -11.43 -12.64
CA PHE A 129 -0.64 -10.57 -12.48
C PHE A 129 -0.99 -9.09 -12.62
N SER A 130 -1.70 -8.72 -13.69
CA SER A 130 -2.07 -7.33 -13.96
C SER A 130 -2.90 -6.72 -12.82
N LYS A 131 -3.85 -7.49 -12.26
CA LYS A 131 -4.70 -7.02 -11.16
C LYS A 131 -3.95 -6.89 -9.85
N ILE A 132 -3.15 -7.89 -9.49
CA ILE A 132 -2.43 -7.88 -8.21
C ILE A 132 -1.28 -6.88 -8.21
N TYR A 133 -0.59 -6.71 -9.32
CA TYR A 133 0.42 -5.67 -9.51
C TYR A 133 -0.18 -4.28 -9.31
N LYS A 134 -1.35 -4.02 -9.93
CA LYS A 134 -2.06 -2.76 -9.79
C LYS A 134 -2.43 -2.50 -8.32
N GLU A 135 -3.02 -3.47 -7.62
CA GLU A 135 -3.38 -3.36 -6.21
C GLU A 135 -2.16 -3.09 -5.32
N ALA A 136 -1.05 -3.78 -5.56
CA ALA A 136 0.20 -3.56 -4.83
C ALA A 136 0.77 -2.16 -5.06
N CYS A 137 0.69 -1.63 -6.29
CA CYS A 137 1.06 -0.24 -6.59
C CYS A 137 0.13 0.76 -5.89
N GLU A 138 -1.18 0.50 -5.84
CA GLU A 138 -2.16 1.37 -5.17
C GLU A 138 -1.95 1.39 -3.65
N LEU A 139 -1.69 0.23 -3.01
CA LEU A 139 -1.31 0.17 -1.61
C LEU A 139 -0.02 0.94 -1.35
N THR A 140 1.01 0.76 -2.19
CA THR A 140 2.29 1.45 -2.05
C THR A 140 2.13 2.96 -2.21
N ALA A 141 1.30 3.41 -3.15
CA ALA A 141 0.98 4.82 -3.31
C ALA A 141 0.27 5.41 -2.07
N TYR A 142 -0.65 4.66 -1.48
CA TYR A 142 -1.29 5.03 -0.20
C TYR A 142 -0.25 5.18 0.93
N ILE A 143 0.67 4.21 1.07
CA ILE A 143 1.74 4.26 2.08
C ILE A 143 2.65 5.46 1.83
N CYS A 144 3.10 5.68 0.60
CA CYS A 144 3.95 6.81 0.23
C CYS A 144 3.31 8.15 0.59
N LYS A 145 2.01 8.31 0.33
CA LYS A 145 1.27 9.54 0.69
C LYS A 145 1.11 9.68 2.20
N THR A 146 0.83 8.60 2.91
CA THR A 146 0.61 8.61 4.36
C THR A 146 1.86 9.00 5.13
N PHE A 147 3.02 8.55 4.67
CA PHE A 147 4.31 8.75 5.35
C PHE A 147 5.25 9.72 4.62
N ASN A 148 4.75 10.44 3.63
CA ASN A 148 5.51 11.42 2.85
C ASN A 148 6.79 10.82 2.23
N ILE A 149 6.68 9.63 1.64
CA ILE A 149 7.77 8.94 0.96
C ILE A 149 7.77 9.33 -0.53
N GLU A 150 8.90 9.82 -1.04
CA GLU A 150 9.07 10.04 -2.48
C GLU A 150 9.27 8.70 -3.21
N PRO A 151 8.39 8.28 -4.12
CA PRO A 151 8.46 6.95 -4.75
C PRO A 151 9.74 6.68 -5.53
N LYS A 152 10.33 7.74 -6.12
CA LYS A 152 11.59 7.67 -6.86
C LYS A 152 12.78 8.15 -6.03
N GLY A 153 12.56 8.35 -4.74
CA GLY A 153 13.54 8.87 -3.81
C GLY A 153 14.55 7.83 -3.34
N PHE A 154 15.46 8.31 -2.54
CA PHE A 154 16.49 7.51 -1.87
C PHE A 154 16.65 8.01 -0.45
N VAL A 155 17.04 7.10 0.44
CA VAL A 155 17.44 7.42 1.81
C VAL A 155 18.84 6.87 2.07
N VAL A 156 19.55 7.45 3.02
CA VAL A 156 20.80 6.87 3.52
C VAL A 156 20.44 5.95 4.70
N HIS A 157 20.78 4.68 4.59
CA HIS A 157 20.61 3.68 5.64
C HIS A 157 21.96 3.02 5.91
N ASN A 158 22.46 3.13 7.14
CA ASN A 158 23.78 2.65 7.54
C ASN A 158 24.91 3.02 6.56
N GLY A 159 24.92 4.27 6.08
CA GLY A 159 25.93 4.79 5.15
C GLY A 159 25.71 4.42 3.67
N VAL A 160 24.71 3.61 3.34
CA VAL A 160 24.39 3.20 1.97
C VAL A 160 23.17 3.96 1.44
N ARG A 161 23.21 4.40 0.20
CA ARG A 161 22.07 5.02 -0.49
C ARG A 161 21.12 3.92 -0.99
N VAL A 162 19.92 3.87 -0.42
CA VAL A 162 18.90 2.86 -0.68
C VAL A 162 17.65 3.51 -1.28
N PRO A 163 17.08 2.98 -2.39
CA PRO A 163 15.80 3.48 -2.91
C PRO A 163 14.67 3.33 -1.88
N THR A 164 13.73 4.27 -1.89
CA THR A 164 12.58 4.23 -0.98
C THR A 164 11.62 3.08 -1.26
N ILE A 165 11.53 2.63 -2.51
CA ILE A 165 10.76 1.43 -2.89
C ILE A 165 11.71 0.41 -3.48
N ILE A 166 11.79 -0.76 -2.84
CA ILE A 166 12.67 -1.87 -3.20
C ILE A 166 11.92 -3.20 -3.13
N CYS A 167 12.51 -4.27 -3.63
CA CYS A 167 12.06 -5.64 -3.37
C CYS A 167 13.10 -6.42 -2.53
N HIS A 168 12.78 -7.66 -2.18
CA HIS A 168 13.69 -8.49 -1.39
C HIS A 168 15.05 -8.68 -2.08
N GLN A 169 15.06 -8.95 -3.39
CA GLN A 169 16.31 -9.09 -4.15
C GLN A 169 17.16 -7.80 -4.11
N ASP A 170 16.53 -6.63 -4.23
CA ASP A 170 17.24 -5.35 -4.09
C ASP A 170 17.87 -5.22 -2.70
N SER A 171 17.14 -5.60 -1.64
CA SER A 171 17.67 -5.54 -0.28
C SER A 171 18.88 -6.44 -0.10
N TYR A 172 18.87 -7.65 -0.69
CA TYR A 172 20.01 -8.56 -0.70
C TYR A 172 21.21 -7.96 -1.44
N GLN A 173 21.01 -7.46 -2.67
CA GLN A 173 22.08 -6.85 -3.47
C GLN A 173 22.73 -5.66 -2.78
N LEU A 174 21.94 -4.87 -2.05
CA LEU A 174 22.41 -3.74 -1.25
C LEU A 174 23.04 -4.15 0.09
N GLY A 175 23.02 -5.45 0.42
CA GLY A 175 23.58 -5.98 1.66
C GLY A 175 22.71 -5.78 2.91
N PHE A 176 21.39 -5.65 2.74
CA PHE A 176 20.42 -5.46 3.82
C PHE A 176 19.39 -6.58 3.95
N GLY A 177 19.47 -7.62 3.14
CA GLY A 177 18.53 -8.74 3.13
C GLY A 177 19.21 -10.08 2.92
N SER A 178 18.47 -11.16 3.14
CA SER A 178 18.85 -12.52 2.79
C SER A 178 18.71 -12.77 1.28
N ASN A 179 19.38 -13.82 0.77
CA ASN A 179 19.39 -14.13 -0.65
C ASN A 179 18.06 -14.74 -1.12
N HIS A 180 17.15 -13.88 -1.60
CA HIS A 180 15.89 -14.26 -2.23
C HIS A 180 15.69 -13.47 -3.53
N LYS A 181 14.97 -14.09 -4.49
CA LYS A 181 14.76 -13.51 -5.84
C LYS A 181 13.38 -12.86 -6.02
N ASP A 182 12.57 -12.78 -4.96
CA ASP A 182 11.30 -12.10 -5.01
C ASP A 182 11.52 -10.57 -5.03
N THR A 183 10.84 -9.87 -5.86
CA THR A 183 9.77 -10.24 -6.80
C THR A 183 10.24 -10.54 -8.25
N TYR A 184 11.53 -10.45 -8.53
CA TYR A 184 12.09 -10.50 -9.90
C TYR A 184 11.81 -11.82 -10.61
N HIS A 185 11.82 -12.97 -9.91
CA HIS A 185 11.53 -14.28 -10.51
C HIS A 185 10.15 -14.35 -11.18
N TRP A 186 9.23 -13.50 -10.77
CA TRP A 186 7.86 -13.41 -11.29
C TRP A 186 7.68 -12.21 -12.23
N PHE A 187 8.05 -11.02 -11.78
CA PHE A 187 7.79 -9.76 -12.48
C PHE A 187 8.49 -9.67 -13.83
N SER A 188 9.72 -10.19 -13.94
CA SER A 188 10.48 -10.21 -15.18
C SER A 188 9.75 -10.94 -16.32
N SER A 189 8.95 -11.97 -16.01
CA SER A 189 8.16 -12.70 -16.99
C SER A 189 7.04 -11.86 -17.63
N TYR A 190 6.70 -10.72 -17.00
CA TYR A 190 5.71 -9.76 -17.49
C TYR A 190 6.33 -8.42 -17.88
N GLY A 191 7.66 -8.38 -18.04
CA GLY A 191 8.40 -7.18 -18.43
C GLY A 191 8.32 -6.06 -17.39
N LYS A 192 8.26 -6.41 -16.10
CA LYS A 192 8.22 -5.47 -14.99
C LYS A 192 9.47 -5.60 -14.11
N ASP A 193 9.97 -4.46 -13.64
CA ASP A 193 11.03 -4.36 -12.64
C ASP A 193 10.69 -3.31 -11.56
N MET A 194 11.59 -3.09 -10.61
CA MET A 194 11.36 -2.11 -9.54
C MET A 194 11.42 -0.67 -10.02
N THR A 195 11.98 -0.41 -11.22
CA THR A 195 11.90 0.92 -11.86
C THR A 195 10.50 1.20 -12.34
N ASP A 196 9.85 0.20 -12.96
CA ASP A 196 8.45 0.27 -13.35
C ASP A 196 7.55 0.49 -12.14
N VAL A 197 7.77 -0.27 -11.05
CA VAL A 197 7.02 -0.10 -9.79
C VAL A 197 7.09 1.34 -9.29
N ARG A 198 8.30 1.91 -9.19
CA ARG A 198 8.49 3.30 -8.75
C ARG A 198 7.79 4.30 -9.67
N ASN A 199 7.83 4.08 -10.98
CA ASN A 199 7.17 4.92 -11.97
C ASN A 199 5.64 4.83 -11.88
N ASP A 200 5.11 3.61 -11.78
CA ASP A 200 3.67 3.37 -11.71
C ASP A 200 3.09 3.91 -10.38
N VAL A 201 3.77 3.73 -9.26
CA VAL A 201 3.39 4.32 -7.97
C VAL A 201 3.38 5.86 -8.04
N ALA A 202 4.42 6.48 -8.59
CA ALA A 202 4.48 7.93 -8.76
C ALA A 202 3.35 8.46 -9.65
N LYS A 203 3.00 7.73 -10.71
CA LYS A 203 1.87 8.04 -11.59
C LYS A 203 0.54 7.98 -10.86
N ILE A 204 0.30 6.93 -10.05
CA ILE A 204 -0.93 6.79 -9.24
C ILE A 204 -1.07 7.95 -8.26
N ILE A 205 0.00 8.35 -7.57
CA ILE A 205 0.00 9.49 -6.64
C ILE A 205 -0.41 10.75 -7.39
N LYS A 206 0.24 11.04 -8.52
CA LYS A 206 -0.05 12.21 -9.35
C LYS A 206 -1.51 12.23 -9.83
N GLU A 207 -2.01 11.09 -10.33
CA GLU A 207 -3.41 10.98 -10.78
C GLU A 207 -4.41 11.16 -9.65
N THR A 208 -4.11 10.65 -8.46
CA THR A 208 -4.94 10.82 -7.28
C THR A 208 -4.97 12.29 -6.84
N ASP A 209 -3.86 13.00 -6.90
CA ASP A 209 -3.78 14.41 -6.56
C ASP A 209 -4.52 15.28 -7.59
N ILE A 210 -4.46 14.93 -8.86
CA ILE A 210 -5.24 15.58 -9.91
C ILE A 210 -6.76 15.38 -9.70
N LYS A 211 -7.17 14.19 -9.25
CA LYS A 211 -8.59 13.91 -8.92
C LYS A 211 -9.08 14.70 -7.71
N LYS A 212 -8.21 15.10 -6.80
CA LYS A 212 -8.51 15.94 -5.62
C LYS A 212 -8.50 17.43 -5.93
N LEU A 213 -9.13 17.85 -7.04
CA LEU A 213 -9.19 19.25 -7.42
C LEU A 213 -10.41 19.96 -6.81
N TYR A 214 -10.17 21.16 -6.30
CA TYR A 214 -11.23 22.11 -5.98
C TYR A 214 -11.79 22.71 -7.27
N ARG A 215 -13.08 22.53 -7.54
CA ARG A 215 -13.74 23.01 -8.75
C ARG A 215 -14.61 24.23 -8.43
N VAL A 216 -14.49 25.28 -9.22
CA VAL A 216 -15.30 26.49 -9.10
C VAL A 216 -16.43 26.45 -10.13
N ARG A 217 -17.67 26.33 -9.64
CA ARG A 217 -18.89 26.16 -10.45
C ARG A 217 -20.07 26.89 -9.79
N LYS A 218 -21.15 27.10 -10.56
CA LYS A 218 -22.42 27.61 -10.02
C LYS A 218 -23.15 26.54 -9.19
N SER A 219 -23.15 25.29 -9.64
CA SER A 219 -23.68 24.13 -8.90
C SER A 219 -22.93 22.84 -9.25
N VAL A 220 -23.10 21.82 -8.43
CA VAL A 220 -22.44 20.52 -8.63
C VAL A 220 -22.82 19.85 -9.96
N ASN A 221 -24.09 20.00 -10.35
CA ASN A 221 -24.65 19.40 -11.59
C ASN A 221 -24.44 20.25 -12.84
N ASN A 222 -23.90 21.45 -12.72
CA ASN A 222 -23.67 22.34 -13.85
C ASN A 222 -22.17 22.38 -14.23
N ALA A 223 -21.68 21.29 -14.85
CA ALA A 223 -20.31 21.19 -15.31
C ALA A 223 -19.90 22.27 -16.31
N LYS A 224 -20.85 22.74 -17.14
CA LYS A 224 -20.63 23.84 -18.12
C LYS A 224 -20.31 25.17 -17.46
N SER A 225 -20.72 25.39 -16.22
CA SER A 225 -20.38 26.58 -15.45
C SER A 225 -19.00 26.57 -14.81
N GLN A 226 -18.22 25.51 -15.02
CA GLN A 226 -16.88 25.41 -14.41
C GLN A 226 -15.93 26.43 -15.02
N ILE A 227 -15.39 27.32 -14.17
CA ILE A 227 -14.41 28.33 -14.57
C ILE A 227 -12.98 27.96 -14.21
N GLY A 228 -12.79 26.90 -13.41
CA GLY A 228 -11.46 26.41 -13.06
C GLY A 228 -11.49 25.18 -12.17
N ALA A 229 -10.33 24.51 -12.11
CA ALA A 229 -10.02 23.41 -11.19
C ALA A 229 -8.63 23.66 -10.61
N PHE A 230 -8.52 23.60 -9.29
CA PHE A 230 -7.34 24.03 -8.55
C PHE A 230 -6.89 22.97 -7.55
N THR A 231 -5.60 22.77 -7.40
CA THR A 231 -5.01 21.92 -6.34
C THR A 231 -5.03 22.61 -4.98
N SER A 232 -5.03 23.96 -4.97
CA SER A 232 -5.08 24.79 -3.77
C SER A 232 -6.48 25.35 -3.51
N LEU A 233 -7.00 25.14 -2.30
CA LEU A 233 -8.25 25.76 -1.85
C LEU A 233 -8.17 27.29 -1.84
N ALA A 234 -7.02 27.87 -1.50
CA ALA A 234 -6.81 29.33 -1.51
C ALA A 234 -6.99 29.91 -2.93
N ASN A 235 -6.37 29.27 -3.93
CA ASN A 235 -6.51 29.68 -5.33
C ASN A 235 -7.94 29.49 -5.84
N ALA A 236 -8.60 28.38 -5.45
CA ALA A 236 -10.01 28.17 -5.78
C ALA A 236 -10.94 29.23 -5.18
N LYS A 237 -10.72 29.61 -3.90
CA LYS A 237 -11.46 30.70 -3.24
C LYS A 237 -11.25 32.04 -3.94
N THR A 238 -10.02 32.35 -4.34
CA THR A 238 -9.70 33.56 -5.08
C THR A 238 -10.44 33.64 -6.43
N ALA A 239 -10.42 32.54 -7.19
CA ALA A 239 -11.15 32.43 -8.45
C ALA A 239 -12.66 32.55 -8.24
N CYS A 240 -13.20 31.89 -7.20
CA CYS A 240 -14.61 31.96 -6.85
C CYS A 240 -15.05 33.42 -6.52
N LYS A 241 -14.25 34.13 -5.70
CA LYS A 241 -14.52 35.57 -5.40
C LYS A 241 -14.58 36.44 -6.65
N LYS A 242 -13.64 36.23 -7.59
CA LYS A 242 -13.61 36.98 -8.87
C LYS A 242 -14.80 36.65 -9.76
N ALA A 243 -15.36 35.46 -9.70
CA ALA A 243 -16.46 35.01 -10.54
C ALA A 243 -17.84 35.49 -10.09
N GLY A 244 -17.96 35.99 -8.85
CA GLY A 244 -19.20 36.53 -8.32
C GLY A 244 -20.01 35.58 -7.44
N ASN A 245 -21.14 36.07 -6.91
CA ASN A 245 -21.89 35.45 -5.83
C ASN A 245 -22.59 34.13 -6.18
N ASP A 246 -22.76 33.82 -7.46
CA ASP A 246 -23.40 32.58 -7.91
C ASP A 246 -22.44 31.39 -7.90
N TYR A 247 -21.15 31.66 -7.78
CA TYR A 247 -20.12 30.61 -7.81
C TYR A 247 -19.79 30.09 -6.42
N LYS A 248 -19.46 28.79 -6.39
CA LYS A 248 -19.06 28.04 -5.19
C LYS A 248 -17.82 27.22 -5.50
N VAL A 249 -17.04 26.92 -4.47
CA VAL A 249 -15.94 25.96 -4.55
C VAL A 249 -16.45 24.61 -4.06
N PHE A 250 -16.31 23.61 -4.89
CA PHE A 250 -16.60 22.22 -4.57
C PHE A 250 -15.27 21.46 -4.41
N ASP A 251 -15.19 20.62 -3.40
CA ASP A 251 -14.10 19.64 -3.28
C ASP A 251 -14.29 18.46 -4.25
N TRP A 252 -13.39 17.49 -4.18
CA TRP A 252 -13.43 16.27 -5.00
C TRP A 252 -14.61 15.34 -4.67
N ASN A 253 -15.21 15.46 -3.49
CA ASN A 253 -16.43 14.76 -3.08
C ASN A 253 -17.70 15.52 -3.46
N CYS A 254 -17.56 16.59 -4.24
CA CYS A 254 -18.67 17.48 -4.63
C CYS A 254 -19.32 18.24 -3.46
N THR A 255 -18.64 18.34 -2.31
CA THR A 255 -19.09 19.12 -1.17
C THR A 255 -18.73 20.59 -1.36
N VAL A 256 -19.63 21.50 -1.02
CA VAL A 256 -19.35 22.94 -1.03
C VAL A 256 -18.44 23.28 0.14
N VAL A 257 -17.20 23.69 -0.18
CA VAL A 257 -16.18 24.07 0.83
C VAL A 257 -15.98 25.59 0.92
N TYR A 258 -16.57 26.33 -0.01
CA TYR A 258 -16.61 27.79 0.02
C TYR A 258 -17.73 28.34 -0.86
N SER A 259 -18.36 29.45 -0.42
CA SER A 259 -19.34 30.24 -1.17
C SER A 259 -19.16 31.74 -0.89
N ASN A 260 -19.35 32.60 -1.90
CA ASN A 260 -19.33 34.05 -1.73
C ASN A 260 -20.60 34.57 -1.02
N LYS A 261 -21.69 33.81 -0.99
CA LYS A 261 -22.89 34.21 -0.24
C LYS A 261 -22.59 34.05 1.25
N LYS A 262 -22.82 35.14 2.00
CA LYS A 262 -22.95 35.12 3.46
C LYS A 262 -24.24 34.41 3.85
#